data_0cabdce61f9e5467359f4b4c03c154ee
#
_entry.id   0cabdce61f9e5467359f4b4c03c154ee
#
_cell.length_a   1.000
_cell.length_b   1.000
_cell.length_c   1.000
_cell.angle_alpha   90.00
_cell.angle_beta   90.00
_cell.angle_gamma   90.00
#
_symmetry.space_group_name_H-M   'P 1'
#
loop_
_entity.id
_entity.type
_entity.pdbx_description
1 polymer ?
#
loop_
_entity_poly.entity_id
_entity_poly.type
_entity_poly.pdbx_seq_one_letter_code
_entity_poly.pdbx_strand_id
1 'polypeptide(L)'
;MIDDPLPDDWRELQAGVQRIFRNVGMKADVEVDLQTPRGTINVDVLAIDTRSVDKIKYIVECKNWSNSIPQSVVHSFTTVMHETGANIGFIVTKQGLQQGAIQYTKNTNIVGMTYLEFQERYFEAWWKRYFCPRIGDAGDEPFQYVEPFNSHRDREYDRLTPEKQDCFDRLKKDTEIIVTFFTMFNIGIMPKLIKKSDILIPQKNLDEFKSKLSTLLGFTVNTDCRTFRDLLEAIINYLLEVKGKFDAIFGGSIFEPKHSFSGVTFDGPPLDEGIY
;
A
#
# COMPACT_ATOMS: atom_id res chain seq x y z
N MET A 1 -9.61 5.12 2.72
CA MET A 1 -8.33 5.72 3.10
C MET A 1 -7.29 4.64 3.26
N ILE A 2 -6.01 4.96 3.00
CA ILE A 2 -4.91 3.99 3.19
C ILE A 2 -4.77 3.68 4.68
N ASP A 3 -4.59 4.73 5.48
CA ASP A 3 -4.41 4.71 6.92
C ASP A 3 -5.44 5.60 7.62
N ASP A 4 -5.50 5.62 8.96
CA ASP A 4 -6.31 6.60 9.68
C ASP A 4 -5.90 8.03 9.27
N PRO A 5 -6.86 8.88 8.87
CA PRO A 5 -6.57 10.24 8.41
C PRO A 5 -6.28 11.22 9.54
N LEU A 6 -6.50 10.82 10.79
CA LEU A 6 -6.37 11.66 11.98
C LEU A 6 -5.29 11.11 12.91
N PRO A 7 -3.99 11.27 12.57
CA PRO A 7 -2.90 10.84 13.43
C PRO A 7 -2.98 11.53 14.81
N ASP A 8 -2.70 10.79 15.86
CA ASP A 8 -2.79 11.26 17.23
C ASP A 8 -1.78 12.38 17.50
N ASP A 9 -0.57 12.23 16.99
CA ASP A 9 0.50 13.21 17.18
C ASP A 9 1.29 13.48 15.88
N TRP A 10 2.28 14.38 15.98
CA TRP A 10 3.12 14.76 14.86
C TRP A 10 4.07 13.62 14.41
N ARG A 11 4.50 12.75 15.33
CA ARG A 11 5.36 11.61 14.99
C ARG A 11 4.60 10.57 14.18
N GLU A 12 3.36 10.33 14.54
CA GLU A 12 2.50 9.43 13.78
C GLU A 12 2.21 9.99 12.38
N LEU A 13 2.02 11.31 12.26
CA LEU A 13 1.87 11.98 10.97
C LEU A 13 3.12 11.81 10.09
N GLN A 14 4.32 12.05 10.63
CA GLN A 14 5.57 11.85 9.90
C GLN A 14 5.76 10.38 9.49
N ALA A 15 5.52 9.45 10.42
CA ALA A 15 5.62 8.01 10.16
C ALA A 15 4.61 7.55 9.09
N GLY A 16 3.40 8.11 9.09
CA GLY A 16 2.37 7.83 8.10
C GLY A 16 2.78 8.29 6.69
N VAL A 17 3.30 9.52 6.58
CA VAL A 17 3.84 10.06 5.32
C VAL A 17 5.01 9.22 4.81
N GLN A 18 5.99 8.91 5.68
CA GLN A 18 7.13 8.07 5.34
C GLN A 18 6.67 6.69 4.83
N ARG A 19 5.74 6.06 5.53
CA ARG A 19 5.22 4.74 5.20
C ARG A 19 4.57 4.72 3.81
N ILE A 20 3.77 5.74 3.47
CA ILE A 20 3.14 5.85 2.15
C ILE A 20 4.20 6.00 1.07
N PHE A 21 5.19 6.87 1.24
CA PHE A 21 6.29 7.00 0.28
C PHE A 21 7.06 5.70 0.07
N ARG A 22 7.38 4.98 1.16
CA ARG A 22 8.05 3.67 1.06
C ARG A 22 7.17 2.64 0.35
N ASN A 23 5.88 2.62 0.64
CA ASN A 23 4.95 1.69 0.01
C ASN A 23 4.79 1.94 -1.50
N VAL A 24 4.94 3.18 -1.96
CA VAL A 24 4.94 3.47 -3.41
C VAL A 24 6.31 3.35 -4.05
N GLY A 25 7.31 2.84 -3.33
CA GLY A 25 8.64 2.49 -3.85
C GLY A 25 9.66 3.63 -3.82
N MET A 26 9.47 4.65 -3.00
CA MET A 26 10.48 5.68 -2.73
C MET A 26 11.36 5.30 -1.54
N LYS A 27 12.60 5.80 -1.48
CA LYS A 27 13.37 5.83 -0.24
C LYS A 27 12.87 7.00 0.57
N ALA A 28 12.52 6.79 1.83
CA ALA A 28 12.02 7.86 2.69
C ALA A 28 12.45 7.67 4.14
N ASP A 29 12.90 8.77 4.77
CA ASP A 29 13.34 8.79 6.16
C ASP A 29 12.77 10.03 6.87
N VAL A 30 12.58 9.91 8.20
CA VAL A 30 12.07 10.98 9.06
C VAL A 30 13.21 11.66 9.80
N GLU A 31 12.99 12.93 10.21
CA GLU A 31 13.95 13.72 11.02
C GLU A 31 15.36 13.72 10.41
N VAL A 32 15.46 14.10 9.13
CA VAL A 32 16.73 14.05 8.39
C VAL A 32 17.45 15.40 8.44
N ASP A 33 18.69 15.38 8.89
CA ASP A 33 19.58 16.53 8.86
C ASP A 33 20.23 16.69 7.49
N LEU A 34 19.94 17.80 6.82
CA LEU A 34 20.50 18.15 5.51
C LEU A 34 21.52 19.27 5.63
N GLN A 35 22.69 19.09 5.01
CA GLN A 35 23.68 20.15 4.90
C GLN A 35 23.26 21.17 3.85
N THR A 36 23.27 22.44 4.20
CA THR A 36 22.96 23.57 3.33
C THR A 36 24.07 24.61 3.37
N PRO A 37 24.10 25.59 2.42
CA PRO A 37 25.08 26.66 2.46
C PRO A 37 25.09 27.50 3.74
N ARG A 38 23.97 27.49 4.51
CA ARG A 38 23.81 28.25 5.74
C ARG A 38 23.93 27.42 7.02
N GLY A 39 24.21 26.11 6.88
CA GLY A 39 24.32 25.19 8.02
C GLY A 39 23.43 23.96 7.85
N THR A 40 23.15 23.28 8.94
CA THR A 40 22.33 22.08 8.94
C THR A 40 20.86 22.46 9.14
N ILE A 41 19.98 21.87 8.32
CA ILE A 41 18.52 22.00 8.44
C ILE A 41 17.95 20.60 8.66
N ASN A 42 17.14 20.45 9.71
CA ASN A 42 16.34 19.25 9.92
C ASN A 42 15.04 19.33 9.13
N VAL A 43 14.68 18.25 8.41
CA VAL A 43 13.42 18.12 7.68
C VAL A 43 12.61 16.95 8.24
N ASP A 44 11.30 17.17 8.42
CA ASP A 44 10.41 16.18 9.03
C ASP A 44 10.39 14.85 8.25
N VAL A 45 10.28 14.91 6.91
CA VAL A 45 10.41 13.74 6.04
C VAL A 45 11.18 14.10 4.77
N LEU A 46 12.21 13.31 4.47
CA LEU A 46 12.92 13.32 3.20
C LEU A 46 12.50 12.08 2.39
N ALA A 47 12.08 12.26 1.14
CA ALA A 47 11.85 11.13 0.25
C ALA A 47 12.57 11.33 -1.10
N ILE A 48 13.05 10.23 -1.68
CA ILE A 48 13.74 10.23 -2.98
C ILE A 48 13.10 9.17 -3.87
N ASP A 49 12.56 9.58 -5.02
CA ASP A 49 12.13 8.64 -6.04
C ASP A 49 13.36 8.15 -6.83
N THR A 50 13.87 7.00 -6.42
CA THR A 50 15.06 6.38 -7.03
C THR A 50 14.77 5.75 -8.40
N ARG A 51 13.49 5.63 -8.80
CA ARG A 51 13.08 5.12 -10.12
C ARG A 51 13.13 6.21 -11.18
N SER A 52 13.00 7.47 -10.78
CA SER A 52 13.24 8.60 -11.66
C SER A 52 14.74 8.69 -11.98
N VAL A 53 15.09 8.91 -13.24
CA VAL A 53 16.47 9.15 -13.68
C VAL A 53 17.10 10.32 -12.91
N ASP A 54 16.31 11.36 -12.66
CA ASP A 54 16.74 12.57 -11.97
C ASP A 54 16.70 12.45 -10.44
N LYS A 55 16.28 11.28 -9.90
CA LYS A 55 16.18 11.02 -8.45
C LYS A 55 15.44 12.15 -7.73
N ILE A 56 14.20 12.40 -8.15
CA ILE A 56 13.36 13.49 -7.62
C ILE A 56 13.35 13.48 -6.09
N LYS A 57 13.76 14.59 -5.50
CA LYS A 57 13.83 14.83 -4.07
C LYS A 57 12.56 15.53 -3.59
N TYR A 58 11.91 14.91 -2.63
CA TYR A 58 10.76 15.45 -1.91
C TYR A 58 11.15 15.77 -0.48
N ILE A 59 10.74 16.92 0.01
CA ILE A 59 10.77 17.22 1.45
C ILE A 59 9.37 17.52 1.94
N VAL A 60 9.07 17.11 3.15
CA VAL A 60 7.76 17.30 3.76
C VAL A 60 7.92 17.95 5.11
N GLU A 61 7.10 18.96 5.35
CA GLU A 61 6.87 19.59 6.63
C GLU A 61 5.53 19.06 7.17
N CYS A 62 5.53 18.45 8.34
CA CYS A 62 4.38 17.84 8.99
C CYS A 62 3.88 18.70 10.15
N LYS A 63 2.64 19.17 10.08
CA LYS A 63 2.05 20.05 11.08
C LYS A 63 0.74 19.48 11.64
N ASN A 64 0.82 18.79 12.77
CA ASN A 64 -0.36 18.24 13.47
C ASN A 64 -1.02 19.30 14.36
N TRP A 65 -1.21 20.53 13.83
CA TRP A 65 -1.81 21.63 14.58
C TRP A 65 -3.34 21.59 14.52
N SER A 66 -3.99 22.07 15.59
CA SER A 66 -5.45 22.22 15.64
C SER A 66 -5.97 23.39 14.79
N ASN A 67 -5.10 24.29 14.35
CA ASN A 67 -5.44 25.43 13.51
C ASN A 67 -4.82 25.31 12.12
N SER A 68 -5.45 25.95 11.12
CA SER A 68 -4.93 26.03 9.76
C SER A 68 -3.59 26.76 9.70
N ILE A 69 -2.70 26.31 8.84
CA ILE A 69 -1.32 26.79 8.71
C ILE A 69 -1.26 28.21 8.10
N PRO A 70 -0.60 29.15 8.76
CA PRO A 70 -0.47 30.51 8.24
C PRO A 70 0.56 30.62 7.13
N GLN A 71 0.49 31.70 6.35
CA GLN A 71 1.40 31.99 5.24
C GLN A 71 2.88 32.03 5.64
N SER A 72 3.19 32.45 6.88
CA SER A 72 4.58 32.51 7.38
C SER A 72 5.29 31.17 7.38
N VAL A 73 4.56 30.07 7.64
CA VAL A 73 5.12 28.70 7.57
C VAL A 73 5.51 28.36 6.15
N VAL A 74 4.66 28.71 5.16
CA VAL A 74 4.94 28.47 3.74
C VAL A 74 6.17 29.28 3.30
N HIS A 75 6.30 30.54 3.75
CA HIS A 75 7.48 31.36 3.49
C HIS A 75 8.77 30.72 4.04
N SER A 76 8.75 30.28 5.29
CA SER A 76 9.92 29.61 5.89
C SER A 76 10.27 28.33 5.11
N PHE A 77 9.27 27.53 4.73
CA PHE A 77 9.48 26.32 3.98
C PHE A 77 10.02 26.57 2.54
N THR A 78 9.69 27.72 1.92
CA THR A 78 10.28 28.11 0.63
C THR A 78 11.80 28.24 0.73
N THR A 79 12.30 28.79 1.84
CA THR A 79 13.75 28.89 2.09
C THR A 79 14.37 27.51 2.21
N VAL A 80 13.74 26.61 2.98
CA VAL A 80 14.20 25.22 3.12
C VAL A 80 14.26 24.52 1.77
N MET A 81 13.21 24.66 0.94
CA MET A 81 13.16 24.09 -0.42
C MET A 81 14.34 24.56 -1.28
N HIS A 82 14.62 25.85 -1.26
CA HIS A 82 15.71 26.46 -2.04
C HIS A 82 17.08 25.98 -1.55
N GLU A 83 17.31 25.99 -0.25
CA GLU A 83 18.61 25.66 0.34
C GLU A 83 18.94 24.15 0.28
N THR A 84 17.93 23.30 0.30
CA THR A 84 18.11 21.84 0.19
C THR A 84 18.15 21.34 -1.25
N GLY A 85 17.81 22.17 -2.23
CA GLY A 85 17.68 21.75 -3.63
C GLY A 85 16.58 20.72 -3.86
N ALA A 86 15.52 20.75 -3.05
CA ALA A 86 14.39 19.84 -3.21
C ALA A 86 13.54 20.21 -4.42
N ASN A 87 13.07 19.18 -5.15
CA ASN A 87 12.27 19.35 -6.35
C ASN A 87 10.80 19.65 -6.02
N ILE A 88 10.25 18.97 -5.02
CA ILE A 88 8.85 19.10 -4.59
C ILE A 88 8.80 19.18 -3.06
N GLY A 89 8.05 20.14 -2.53
CA GLY A 89 7.78 20.29 -1.11
C GLY A 89 6.32 20.03 -0.79
N PHE A 90 6.08 19.31 0.29
CA PHE A 90 4.74 19.14 0.85
C PHE A 90 4.67 19.77 2.24
N ILE A 91 3.57 20.47 2.52
CA ILE A 91 3.18 20.83 3.87
C ILE A 91 1.94 20.00 4.19
N VAL A 92 2.15 18.91 4.94
CA VAL A 92 1.08 17.97 5.31
C VAL A 92 0.56 18.33 6.69
N THR A 93 -0.75 18.54 6.79
CA THR A 93 -1.37 19.13 7.98
C THR A 93 -2.59 18.37 8.46
N LYS A 94 -3.04 18.66 9.69
CA LYS A 94 -4.31 18.16 10.20
C LYS A 94 -5.50 18.98 9.68
N GLN A 95 -5.37 20.32 9.57
CA GLN A 95 -6.48 21.25 9.32
C GLN A 95 -6.38 22.01 8.00
N GLY A 96 -5.38 21.72 7.18
CA GLY A 96 -5.14 22.45 5.93
C GLY A 96 -4.46 23.81 6.13
N LEU A 97 -4.42 24.63 5.07
CA LEU A 97 -3.77 25.91 5.01
C LEU A 97 -4.81 27.06 5.05
N GLN A 98 -4.40 28.20 5.61
CA GLN A 98 -5.17 29.44 5.49
C GLN A 98 -5.20 29.94 4.04
N GLN A 99 -6.20 30.74 3.68
CA GLN A 99 -6.40 31.26 2.31
C GLN A 99 -5.16 31.96 1.74
N GLY A 100 -4.48 32.78 2.56
CA GLY A 100 -3.23 33.44 2.14
C GLY A 100 -2.09 32.46 1.86
N ALA A 101 -1.98 31.41 2.65
CA ALA A 101 -1.02 30.33 2.45
C ALA A 101 -1.30 29.53 1.15
N ILE A 102 -2.59 29.20 0.90
CA ILE A 102 -3.02 28.54 -0.34
C ILE A 102 -2.68 29.41 -1.56
N GLN A 103 -2.94 30.72 -1.48
CA GLN A 103 -2.63 31.64 -2.57
C GLN A 103 -1.12 31.70 -2.84
N TYR A 104 -0.30 31.62 -1.79
CA TYR A 104 1.15 31.67 -1.92
C TYR A 104 1.73 30.41 -2.58
N THR A 105 1.13 29.21 -2.32
CA THR A 105 1.61 27.96 -2.93
C THR A 105 1.29 27.85 -4.43
N LYS A 106 0.33 28.66 -4.94
CA LYS A 106 0.03 28.67 -6.37
C LYS A 106 1.28 29.06 -7.16
N ASN A 107 1.54 28.34 -8.24
CA ASN A 107 2.68 28.55 -9.13
C ASN A 107 4.07 28.32 -8.47
N THR A 108 4.10 27.54 -7.39
CA THR A 108 5.34 27.07 -6.77
C THR A 108 5.43 25.55 -6.82
N ASN A 109 6.57 25.00 -6.44
CA ASN A 109 6.75 23.55 -6.25
C ASN A 109 6.41 23.08 -4.83
N ILE A 110 5.68 23.91 -4.06
CA ILE A 110 5.19 23.60 -2.73
C ILE A 110 3.69 23.29 -2.81
N VAL A 111 3.28 22.19 -2.22
CA VAL A 111 1.88 21.78 -2.18
C VAL A 111 1.46 21.61 -0.71
N GLY A 112 0.50 22.42 -0.29
CA GLY A 112 -0.09 22.28 1.04
C GLY A 112 -1.37 21.45 0.97
N MET A 113 -1.51 20.50 1.90
CA MET A 113 -2.67 19.61 1.95
C MET A 113 -2.86 19.01 3.32
N THR A 114 -4.04 18.46 3.57
CA THR A 114 -4.30 17.61 4.72
C THR A 114 -3.67 16.23 4.54
N TYR A 115 -3.50 15.48 5.64
CA TYR A 115 -3.01 14.10 5.56
C TYR A 115 -3.98 13.19 4.78
N LEU A 116 -5.28 13.47 4.85
CA LEU A 116 -6.27 12.78 4.03
C LEU A 116 -6.03 13.02 2.54
N GLU A 117 -5.89 14.28 2.10
CA GLU A 117 -5.62 14.62 0.70
C GLU A 117 -4.27 14.05 0.21
N PHE A 118 -3.28 13.95 1.12
CA PHE A 118 -2.01 13.27 0.82
C PHE A 118 -2.22 11.79 0.55
N GLN A 119 -3.02 11.09 1.35
CA GLN A 119 -3.37 9.69 1.10
C GLN A 119 -4.13 9.52 -0.22
N GLU A 120 -5.10 10.39 -0.52
CA GLU A 120 -5.87 10.38 -1.76
C GLU A 120 -4.95 10.55 -2.98
N ARG A 121 -4.01 11.51 -2.91
CA ARG A 121 -3.02 11.76 -3.97
C ARG A 121 -2.18 10.53 -4.31
N TYR A 122 -1.78 9.76 -3.31
CA TYR A 122 -0.93 8.57 -3.48
C TYR A 122 -1.71 7.26 -3.57
N PHE A 123 -3.03 7.27 -3.42
CA PHE A 123 -3.84 6.06 -3.32
C PHE A 123 -3.69 5.14 -4.54
N GLU A 124 -3.77 5.66 -5.75
CA GLU A 124 -3.65 4.84 -6.97
C GLU A 124 -2.25 4.19 -7.08
N ALA A 125 -1.20 4.95 -6.78
CA ALA A 125 0.16 4.42 -6.76
C ALA A 125 0.34 3.37 -5.67
N TRP A 126 -0.20 3.61 -4.47
CA TRP A 126 -0.18 2.69 -3.36
C TRP A 126 -0.95 1.40 -3.67
N TRP A 127 -2.15 1.51 -4.27
CA TRP A 127 -2.94 0.39 -4.71
C TRP A 127 -2.18 -0.52 -5.67
N LYS A 128 -1.59 0.07 -6.71
CA LYS A 128 -0.89 -0.68 -7.76
C LYS A 128 0.46 -1.25 -7.32
N ARG A 129 1.19 -0.54 -6.47
CA ARG A 129 2.58 -0.86 -6.14
C ARG A 129 2.75 -1.55 -4.79
N TYR A 130 1.74 -1.50 -3.94
CA TYR A 130 1.82 -2.09 -2.62
C TYR A 130 0.63 -3.00 -2.33
N PHE A 131 -0.61 -2.51 -2.38
CA PHE A 131 -1.79 -3.28 -2.01
C PHE A 131 -1.95 -4.55 -2.86
N CYS A 132 -2.05 -4.40 -4.19
CA CYS A 132 -2.23 -5.53 -5.08
C CYS A 132 -1.06 -6.53 -5.06
N PRO A 133 0.22 -6.10 -5.15
CA PRO A 133 1.34 -7.04 -5.06
C PRO A 133 1.38 -7.80 -3.74
N ARG A 134 1.15 -7.13 -2.62
CA ARG A 134 1.16 -7.79 -1.29
C ARG A 134 0.10 -8.88 -1.16
N ILE A 135 -1.09 -8.65 -1.70
CA ILE A 135 -2.15 -9.66 -1.73
C ILE A 135 -1.77 -10.81 -2.65
N GLY A 136 -1.31 -10.50 -3.86
CA GLY A 136 -0.92 -11.53 -4.82
C GLY A 136 0.20 -12.41 -4.29
N ASP A 137 1.24 -11.82 -3.71
CA ASP A 137 2.36 -12.56 -3.10
C ASP A 137 1.88 -13.47 -1.97
N ALA A 138 0.96 -13.01 -1.12
CA ALA A 138 0.37 -13.83 -0.06
C ALA A 138 -0.54 -14.95 -0.61
N GLY A 139 -1.15 -14.73 -1.76
CA GLY A 139 -2.00 -15.71 -2.44
C GLY A 139 -1.24 -16.82 -3.16
N ASP A 140 0.00 -16.57 -3.54
CA ASP A 140 0.80 -17.50 -4.36
C ASP A 140 0.99 -18.89 -3.71
N GLU A 141 1.28 -18.94 -2.40
CA GLU A 141 1.50 -20.22 -1.71
C GLU A 141 0.21 -21.03 -1.56
N PRO A 142 -0.91 -20.48 -1.03
CA PRO A 142 -2.15 -21.22 -0.97
C PRO A 142 -2.73 -21.57 -2.36
N PHE A 143 -2.42 -20.79 -3.39
CA PHE A 143 -2.85 -21.07 -4.76
C PHE A 143 -2.30 -22.40 -5.29
N GLN A 144 -1.09 -22.79 -4.94
CA GLN A 144 -0.49 -24.05 -5.33
C GLN A 144 -1.33 -25.27 -4.85
N TYR A 145 -2.08 -25.13 -3.75
CA TYR A 145 -2.99 -26.17 -3.27
C TYR A 145 -4.30 -26.22 -4.06
N VAL A 146 -4.76 -25.12 -4.62
CA VAL A 146 -6.09 -25.04 -5.25
C VAL A 146 -6.05 -24.94 -6.78
N GLU A 147 -4.93 -24.58 -7.38
CA GLU A 147 -4.81 -24.46 -8.83
C GLU A 147 -5.25 -25.75 -9.56
N PRO A 148 -5.80 -25.63 -10.80
CA PRO A 148 -6.37 -26.78 -11.51
C PRO A 148 -5.36 -27.91 -11.78
N PHE A 149 -4.10 -27.56 -12.05
CA PHE A 149 -3.07 -28.52 -12.44
C PHE A 149 -1.81 -28.32 -11.61
N ASN A 150 -1.53 -29.23 -10.69
CA ASN A 150 -0.30 -29.27 -9.92
C ASN A 150 0.11 -30.72 -9.65
N SER A 151 0.98 -31.25 -10.49
CA SER A 151 1.39 -32.66 -10.43
C SER A 151 2.17 -33.03 -9.16
N HIS A 152 2.77 -32.04 -8.46
CA HIS A 152 3.44 -32.31 -7.19
C HIS A 152 2.40 -32.49 -6.09
N ARG A 153 1.46 -31.56 -5.96
CA ARG A 153 0.32 -31.66 -5.05
C ARG A 153 -0.47 -32.96 -5.26
N ASP A 154 -0.76 -33.31 -6.51
CA ASP A 154 -1.58 -34.48 -6.84
C ASP A 154 -0.88 -35.77 -6.38
N ARG A 155 0.46 -35.89 -6.54
CA ARG A 155 1.22 -37.02 -6.00
C ARG A 155 1.20 -37.11 -4.47
N GLU A 156 1.28 -35.97 -3.79
CA GLU A 156 1.22 -35.93 -2.34
C GLU A 156 -0.21 -36.21 -1.83
N TYR A 157 -1.24 -35.75 -2.55
CA TYR A 157 -2.64 -36.06 -2.28
C TYR A 157 -2.91 -37.56 -2.36
N ASP A 158 -2.40 -38.27 -3.37
CA ASP A 158 -2.58 -39.72 -3.54
C ASP A 158 -1.98 -40.55 -2.38
N ARG A 159 -1.07 -39.97 -1.60
CA ARG A 159 -0.46 -40.59 -0.41
C ARG A 159 -1.26 -40.36 0.89
N LEU A 160 -2.25 -39.49 0.85
CA LEU A 160 -3.09 -39.20 2.01
C LEU A 160 -4.05 -40.33 2.31
N THR A 161 -4.44 -40.45 3.59
CA THR A 161 -5.55 -41.35 3.96
C THR A 161 -6.91 -40.83 3.42
N PRO A 162 -7.91 -41.67 3.20
CA PRO A 162 -9.21 -41.24 2.70
C PRO A 162 -9.83 -40.09 3.51
N GLU A 163 -9.67 -40.09 4.83
CA GLU A 163 -10.18 -39.02 5.71
C GLU A 163 -9.46 -37.68 5.45
N LYS A 164 -8.16 -37.73 5.18
CA LYS A 164 -7.38 -36.52 4.85
C LYS A 164 -7.70 -36.02 3.45
N GLN A 165 -7.93 -36.90 2.48
CA GLN A 165 -8.40 -36.55 1.14
C GLN A 165 -9.77 -35.85 1.21
N ASP A 166 -10.73 -36.35 1.99
CA ASP A 166 -12.00 -35.70 2.22
C ASP A 166 -11.85 -34.30 2.86
N CYS A 167 -10.89 -34.14 3.78
CA CYS A 167 -10.60 -32.86 4.40
C CYS A 167 -10.03 -31.88 3.37
N PHE A 168 -9.10 -32.34 2.53
CA PHE A 168 -8.49 -31.54 1.46
C PHE A 168 -9.55 -31.08 0.45
N ASP A 169 -10.39 -31.99 -0.04
CA ASP A 169 -11.41 -31.70 -1.05
C ASP A 169 -12.43 -30.67 -0.57
N ARG A 170 -12.86 -30.79 0.70
CA ARG A 170 -13.74 -29.80 1.33
C ARG A 170 -13.07 -28.43 1.43
N LEU A 171 -11.84 -28.39 1.97
CA LEU A 171 -11.10 -27.14 2.12
C LEU A 171 -10.84 -26.48 0.76
N LYS A 172 -10.44 -27.26 -0.26
CA LYS A 172 -10.25 -26.78 -1.62
C LYS A 172 -11.54 -26.17 -2.17
N LYS A 173 -12.65 -26.88 -2.10
CA LYS A 173 -13.96 -26.41 -2.57
C LYS A 173 -14.37 -25.09 -1.90
N ASP A 174 -14.09 -24.95 -0.60
CA ASP A 174 -14.50 -23.78 0.18
C ASP A 174 -13.60 -22.56 -0.08
N THR A 175 -12.36 -22.76 -0.57
CA THR A 175 -11.37 -21.69 -0.63
C THR A 175 -10.86 -21.37 -2.05
N GLU A 176 -11.01 -22.28 -3.03
CA GLU A 176 -10.40 -22.16 -4.36
C GLU A 176 -10.76 -20.85 -5.09
N ILE A 177 -12.02 -20.43 -5.01
CA ILE A 177 -12.50 -19.21 -5.68
C ILE A 177 -11.85 -17.97 -5.05
N ILE A 178 -11.82 -17.91 -3.72
CA ILE A 178 -11.28 -16.77 -2.97
C ILE A 178 -9.76 -16.66 -3.18
N VAL A 179 -9.05 -17.78 -3.04
CA VAL A 179 -7.59 -17.84 -3.22
C VAL A 179 -7.23 -17.48 -4.65
N THR A 180 -7.89 -18.07 -5.64
CA THR A 180 -7.67 -17.74 -7.07
C THR A 180 -7.90 -16.26 -7.35
N PHE A 181 -8.97 -15.69 -6.81
CA PHE A 181 -9.29 -14.28 -6.99
C PHE A 181 -8.18 -13.38 -6.44
N PHE A 182 -7.71 -13.63 -5.23
CA PHE A 182 -6.67 -12.80 -4.61
C PHE A 182 -5.30 -12.98 -5.28
N THR A 183 -4.95 -14.18 -5.72
CA THR A 183 -3.71 -14.42 -6.46
C THR A 183 -3.66 -13.62 -7.78
N MET A 184 -4.81 -13.38 -8.43
CA MET A 184 -4.88 -12.58 -9.65
C MET A 184 -4.50 -11.11 -9.46
N PHE A 185 -4.45 -10.59 -8.22
CA PHE A 185 -3.96 -9.24 -7.94
C PHE A 185 -2.51 -9.04 -8.36
N ASN A 186 -1.68 -10.09 -8.30
CA ASN A 186 -0.27 -10.03 -8.69
C ASN A 186 -0.05 -9.88 -10.21
N ILE A 187 -1.02 -10.29 -11.03
CA ILE A 187 -0.90 -10.28 -12.49
C ILE A 187 -1.22 -8.88 -13.08
N GLY A 188 -1.53 -7.89 -12.24
CA GLY A 188 -1.96 -6.56 -12.70
C GLY A 188 -3.34 -6.54 -13.37
N ILE A 189 -3.97 -7.70 -13.52
CA ILE A 189 -5.34 -7.84 -13.98
C ILE A 189 -6.23 -7.62 -12.75
N MET A 190 -6.60 -6.36 -12.52
CA MET A 190 -7.69 -6.12 -11.59
C MET A 190 -8.93 -6.84 -12.12
N PRO A 191 -9.54 -7.72 -11.31
CA PRO A 191 -10.82 -8.31 -11.71
C PRO A 191 -11.75 -7.18 -12.14
N LYS A 192 -12.48 -7.36 -13.25
CA LYS A 192 -13.44 -6.38 -13.79
C LYS A 192 -14.51 -5.92 -12.79
N LEU A 193 -14.50 -6.48 -11.59
CA LEU A 193 -15.35 -6.16 -10.46
C LEU A 193 -15.07 -4.79 -9.83
N ILE A 194 -13.85 -4.26 -10.03
CA ILE A 194 -13.45 -2.96 -9.52
C ILE A 194 -13.24 -2.05 -10.73
N LYS A 195 -14.12 -1.07 -10.89
CA LYS A 195 -13.95 -0.06 -11.93
C LYS A 195 -12.79 0.86 -11.55
N LYS A 196 -12.02 1.33 -12.53
CA LYS A 196 -10.94 2.30 -12.32
C LYS A 196 -11.42 3.55 -11.56
N SER A 197 -12.65 4.01 -11.85
CA SER A 197 -13.31 5.11 -11.13
C SER A 197 -13.50 4.85 -9.65
N ASP A 198 -13.62 3.60 -9.24
CA ASP A 198 -13.88 3.23 -7.86
C ASP A 198 -12.60 3.30 -7.01
N ILE A 199 -11.43 3.22 -7.64
CA ILE A 199 -10.11 3.36 -6.99
C ILE A 199 -9.80 4.83 -6.68
N LEU A 200 -10.32 5.74 -7.52
CA LEU A 200 -10.00 7.17 -7.44
C LEU A 200 -10.77 7.94 -6.34
N ILE A 201 -11.71 7.29 -5.66
CA ILE A 201 -12.50 7.90 -4.57
C ILE A 201 -12.41 7.02 -3.30
N PRO A 202 -11.30 7.07 -2.57
CA PRO A 202 -11.02 6.12 -1.48
C PRO A 202 -12.07 6.09 -0.37
N GLN A 203 -12.66 7.25 -0.02
CA GLN A 203 -13.57 7.36 1.13
C GLN A 203 -14.89 6.60 0.97
N LYS A 204 -15.41 6.52 -0.26
CA LYS A 204 -16.70 5.85 -0.53
C LYS A 204 -16.53 4.36 -0.79
N ASN A 205 -15.32 3.89 -0.99
CA ASN A 205 -15.06 2.62 -1.66
C ASN A 205 -14.67 1.47 -0.75
N LEU A 206 -14.20 1.72 0.46
CA LEU A 206 -13.83 0.61 1.36
C LEU A 206 -15.04 -0.26 1.68
N ASP A 207 -16.16 0.36 2.09
CA ASP A 207 -17.38 -0.39 2.44
C ASP A 207 -18.04 -1.02 1.21
N GLU A 208 -18.03 -0.32 0.07
CA GLU A 208 -18.49 -0.89 -1.19
C GLU A 208 -17.60 -2.06 -1.62
N PHE A 209 -16.28 -1.94 -1.47
CA PHE A 209 -15.35 -3.01 -1.81
C PHE A 209 -15.53 -4.22 -0.87
N LYS A 210 -15.64 -4.00 0.44
CA LYS A 210 -15.97 -5.05 1.42
C LYS A 210 -17.29 -5.74 1.09
N SER A 211 -18.32 -4.98 0.73
CA SER A 211 -19.61 -5.52 0.30
C SER A 211 -19.50 -6.38 -0.95
N LYS A 212 -18.73 -5.95 -1.95
CA LYS A 212 -18.47 -6.74 -3.16
C LYS A 212 -17.73 -8.04 -2.85
N LEU A 213 -16.68 -7.99 -2.00
CA LEU A 213 -15.96 -9.20 -1.58
C LEU A 213 -16.88 -10.18 -0.87
N SER A 214 -17.75 -9.70 0.01
CA SER A 214 -18.73 -10.54 0.71
C SER A 214 -19.76 -11.14 -0.24
N THR A 215 -20.35 -10.34 -1.13
CA THR A 215 -21.42 -10.79 -2.03
C THR A 215 -20.92 -11.76 -3.09
N LEU A 216 -19.74 -11.54 -3.65
CA LEU A 216 -19.23 -12.31 -4.79
C LEU A 216 -18.38 -13.50 -4.40
N LEU A 217 -17.69 -13.42 -3.26
CA LEU A 217 -16.74 -14.44 -2.83
C LEU A 217 -17.13 -15.10 -1.51
N GLY A 218 -18.15 -14.60 -0.82
CA GLY A 218 -18.43 -15.00 0.56
C GLY A 218 -17.35 -14.54 1.55
N PHE A 219 -16.39 -13.70 1.12
CA PHE A 219 -15.32 -13.23 1.97
C PHE A 219 -15.80 -12.04 2.82
N THR A 220 -15.93 -12.28 4.13
CA THR A 220 -16.35 -11.26 5.08
C THR A 220 -15.18 -10.82 5.94
N VAL A 221 -15.06 -9.50 6.09
CA VAL A 221 -14.02 -8.86 6.92
C VAL A 221 -14.66 -8.36 8.21
N ASN A 222 -13.92 -8.42 9.31
CA ASN A 222 -14.37 -7.93 10.60
C ASN A 222 -14.80 -6.44 10.53
N THR A 223 -15.76 -6.07 11.36
CA THR A 223 -16.29 -4.69 11.46
C THR A 223 -15.22 -3.65 11.82
N ASP A 224 -14.12 -4.06 12.47
CA ASP A 224 -13.03 -3.16 12.88
C ASP A 224 -12.12 -2.73 11.73
N CYS A 225 -12.26 -3.29 10.53
CA CYS A 225 -11.55 -2.88 9.34
C CYS A 225 -12.05 -1.50 8.87
N ARG A 226 -11.30 -0.43 9.19
CA ARG A 226 -11.65 0.96 8.92
C ARG A 226 -10.85 1.57 7.78
N THR A 227 -9.74 0.96 7.40
CA THR A 227 -8.82 1.45 6.38
C THR A 227 -8.52 0.37 5.34
N PHE A 228 -7.97 0.77 4.20
CA PHE A 228 -7.50 -0.20 3.21
C PHE A 228 -6.29 -1.00 3.70
N ARG A 229 -5.52 -0.45 4.67
CA ARG A 229 -4.44 -1.20 5.31
C ARG A 229 -4.98 -2.30 6.20
N ASP A 230 -6.02 -2.03 6.99
CA ASP A 230 -6.69 -3.09 7.77
C ASP A 230 -7.25 -4.18 6.86
N LEU A 231 -7.82 -3.79 5.72
CA LEU A 231 -8.31 -4.74 4.73
C LEU A 231 -7.19 -5.59 4.13
N LEU A 232 -6.05 -4.95 3.80
CA LEU A 232 -4.87 -5.66 3.30
C LEU A 232 -4.41 -6.73 4.29
N GLU A 233 -4.24 -6.36 5.56
CA GLU A 233 -3.82 -7.28 6.61
C GLU A 233 -4.85 -8.40 6.82
N ALA A 234 -6.14 -8.09 6.79
CA ALA A 234 -7.20 -9.10 6.91
C ALA A 234 -7.16 -10.12 5.77
N ILE A 235 -6.94 -9.68 4.53
CA ILE A 235 -6.81 -10.57 3.36
C ILE A 235 -5.55 -11.43 3.47
N ILE A 236 -4.40 -10.83 3.82
CA ILE A 236 -3.13 -11.56 3.98
C ILE A 236 -3.27 -12.61 5.08
N ASN A 237 -3.82 -12.26 6.23
CA ASN A 237 -4.02 -13.20 7.34
C ASN A 237 -4.93 -14.36 6.95
N TYR A 238 -6.01 -14.10 6.21
CA TYR A 238 -6.87 -15.15 5.67
C TYR A 238 -6.11 -16.11 4.76
N LEU A 239 -5.32 -15.59 3.82
CA LEU A 239 -4.55 -16.40 2.89
C LEU A 239 -3.49 -17.27 3.61
N LEU A 240 -2.83 -16.71 4.61
CA LEU A 240 -1.88 -17.44 5.46
C LEU A 240 -2.59 -18.53 6.31
N GLU A 241 -3.77 -18.25 6.83
CA GLU A 241 -4.59 -19.22 7.54
C GLU A 241 -5.02 -20.38 6.63
N VAL A 242 -5.47 -20.07 5.41
CA VAL A 242 -5.84 -21.10 4.41
C VAL A 242 -4.64 -21.99 4.09
N LYS A 243 -3.47 -21.37 3.84
CA LYS A 243 -2.22 -22.12 3.64
C LYS A 243 -1.94 -23.04 4.82
N GLY A 244 -1.98 -22.53 6.04
CA GLY A 244 -1.72 -23.30 7.25
C GLY A 244 -2.68 -24.49 7.41
N LYS A 245 -3.95 -24.37 7.01
CA LYS A 245 -4.92 -25.47 7.01
C LYS A 245 -4.55 -26.55 6.00
N PHE A 246 -4.11 -26.19 4.79
CA PHE A 246 -3.60 -27.16 3.82
C PHE A 246 -2.35 -27.86 4.34
N ASP A 247 -1.37 -27.09 4.84
CA ASP A 247 -0.12 -27.64 5.40
C ASP A 247 -0.43 -28.69 6.51
N ALA A 248 -1.39 -28.41 7.37
CA ALA A 248 -1.78 -29.32 8.44
C ALA A 248 -2.33 -30.67 7.93
N ILE A 249 -3.05 -30.67 6.81
CA ILE A 249 -3.57 -31.91 6.19
C ILE A 249 -2.40 -32.81 5.74
N PHE A 250 -1.37 -32.23 5.16
CA PHE A 250 -0.18 -32.96 4.67
C PHE A 250 0.83 -33.26 5.81
N GLY A 251 0.69 -32.61 6.96
CA GLY A 251 1.66 -32.72 8.07
C GLY A 251 2.80 -31.74 7.99
N GLY A 252 2.74 -30.78 7.08
CA GLY A 252 3.70 -29.72 6.82
C GLY A 252 3.55 -29.15 5.42
N SER A 253 4.31 -28.10 5.09
CA SER A 253 4.31 -27.56 3.73
C SER A 253 4.91 -28.60 2.76
N ILE A 254 4.17 -28.89 1.68
CA ILE A 254 4.65 -29.75 0.60
C ILE A 254 5.37 -28.98 -0.51
N PHE A 255 5.31 -27.65 -0.45
CA PHE A 255 6.01 -26.78 -1.39
C PHE A 255 7.24 -26.16 -0.71
N GLU A 256 8.33 -26.03 -1.46
CA GLU A 256 9.46 -25.25 -0.99
C GLU A 256 9.03 -23.79 -0.79
N PRO A 257 9.45 -23.16 0.32
CA PRO A 257 9.16 -21.74 0.50
C PRO A 257 9.77 -21.00 -0.69
N LYS A 258 8.98 -20.23 -1.39
CA LYS A 258 9.53 -19.30 -2.37
C LYS A 258 10.56 -18.47 -1.62
N HIS A 259 11.80 -18.49 -2.10
CA HIS A 259 12.80 -17.57 -1.60
C HIS A 259 12.17 -16.19 -1.70
N SER A 260 11.93 -15.58 -0.55
CA SER A 260 11.48 -14.19 -0.51
C SER A 260 12.52 -13.43 -1.32
N PHE A 261 12.16 -12.96 -2.51
CA PHE A 261 12.95 -12.00 -3.25
C PHE A 261 12.96 -10.69 -2.47
N SER A 262 13.51 -10.75 -1.23
CA SER A 262 13.87 -9.60 -0.45
C SER A 262 15.05 -8.95 -1.15
N GLY A 263 14.78 -8.10 -2.12
CA GLY A 263 15.83 -7.35 -2.80
C GLY A 263 15.67 -7.16 -4.30
N VAL A 264 14.65 -7.69 -4.95
CA VAL A 264 14.27 -7.18 -6.26
C VAL A 264 13.41 -5.93 -6.02
N THR A 265 14.09 -4.79 -5.83
CA THR A 265 13.54 -3.57 -6.39
C THR A 265 13.19 -3.93 -7.83
N PHE A 266 11.91 -3.85 -8.17
CA PHE A 266 11.48 -4.00 -9.55
C PHE A 266 12.11 -2.84 -10.33
N ASP A 267 13.35 -3.03 -10.81
CA ASP A 267 13.97 -2.23 -11.87
C ASP A 267 13.37 -2.63 -13.22
N GLY A 268 12.06 -2.90 -13.23
CA GLY A 268 11.32 -3.05 -14.46
C GLY A 268 11.27 -1.71 -15.19
N PRO A 269 11.27 -1.71 -16.53
CA PRO A 269 11.07 -0.48 -17.29
C PRO A 269 9.80 0.21 -16.79
N PRO A 270 9.73 1.54 -16.86
CA PRO A 270 8.51 2.28 -16.50
C PRO A 270 7.34 1.63 -17.24
N LEU A 271 6.27 1.35 -16.52
CA LEU A 271 5.03 0.85 -17.14
C LEU A 271 4.69 1.84 -18.26
N ASP A 272 4.83 1.39 -19.51
CA ASP A 272 4.47 2.17 -20.69
C ASP A 272 3.05 2.70 -20.49
N GLU A 273 2.88 4.01 -20.60
CA GLU A 273 1.58 4.70 -20.46
C GLU A 273 0.59 4.32 -21.58
N GLY A 274 0.91 3.32 -22.39
CA GLY A 274 0.24 2.94 -23.63
C GLY A 274 -0.75 1.78 -23.57
N ILE A 275 -1.04 1.19 -22.42
CA ILE A 275 -2.04 0.11 -22.33
C ILE A 275 -3.15 0.52 -21.37
N TYR A 276 -4.07 1.34 -21.87
CA TYR A 276 -5.37 1.60 -21.26
C TYR A 276 -6.47 1.40 -22.27
#